data_dcc2ce75d6422cb042aa4c5c6dcb0361
#
_entry.id   dcc2ce75d6422cb042aa4c5c6dcb0361
#
_cell.length_a   1.000
_cell.length_b   1.000
_cell.length_c   1.000
_cell.angle_alpha   90.00
_cell.angle_beta   90.00
_cell.angle_gamma   90.00
#
_symmetry.space_group_name_H-M   'P 1'
#
loop_
_entity.id
_entity.type
_entity.pdbx_description
1 polymer ?
#
loop_
_entity_poly.entity_id
_entity_poly.type
_entity_poly.pdbx_seq_one_letter_code
_entity_poly.pdbx_strand_id
1 'polypeptide(L)'
;MSENTTTPEALAAQATDGFTLRGFVWRHREASRERPVVIINAATSVRCRYYSRFAAYLFRHGFDVVTHDYRGIGESRPATLRGFEASWVSWGRLDFEAVLRYVERSFRGQPIYVVAHSIGGFLFGFAPSNHLVQRVFTMGAQIAYWRDHPREQRAKLFLKWHIVMPLLTALLGYFPGKKLGWLEDTPKGVVRDWRRFGSRAMKDAERYALLEPFAGVTAPTLAVSVTDDEFGTIPAIERTLSCFPNSPATHLRISPESIGRPDIGHFAFFHDRFEQPLWQIPLEWLQHGRLPKAAPGVIVASRERTALPVASPIAAAEGDG
;
A
#
# COMPACT_ATOMS: atom_id res chain seq x y z
N MET A 1 21.30 6.16 -28.39
CA MET A 1 20.52 5.25 -27.53
C MET A 1 19.08 5.72 -27.60
N SER A 2 18.21 4.97 -28.27
CA SER A 2 16.80 5.34 -28.49
C SER A 2 16.10 5.41 -27.14
N GLU A 3 15.55 6.58 -26.78
CA GLU A 3 14.63 6.74 -25.65
C GLU A 3 13.39 5.90 -25.92
N ASN A 4 13.39 4.69 -25.32
CA ASN A 4 12.21 3.83 -25.29
C ASN A 4 11.22 4.43 -24.28
N THR A 5 10.60 5.55 -24.62
CA THR A 5 9.39 6.05 -23.90
C THR A 5 8.24 5.12 -24.25
N THR A 6 8.22 3.97 -23.61
CA THR A 6 7.13 3.01 -23.81
C THR A 6 5.88 3.58 -23.16
N THR A 7 4.93 4.00 -23.98
CA THR A 7 3.59 4.37 -23.52
C THR A 7 2.99 3.15 -22.83
N PRO A 8 2.52 3.27 -21.58
CA PRO A 8 1.94 2.12 -20.88
C PRO A 8 0.64 1.66 -21.57
N GLU A 9 0.41 0.36 -21.54
CA GLU A 9 -0.84 -0.25 -21.96
C GLU A 9 -1.95 0.04 -20.94
N ALA A 10 -3.21 0.06 -21.39
CA ALA A 10 -4.34 0.18 -20.48
C ALA A 10 -4.56 -1.13 -19.71
N LEU A 11 -4.69 -1.04 -18.38
CA LEU A 11 -5.11 -2.14 -17.53
C LEU A 11 -6.64 -2.25 -17.51
N ALA A 12 -7.15 -3.47 -17.62
CA ALA A 12 -8.52 -3.84 -17.26
C ALA A 12 -8.48 -5.16 -16.46
N ALA A 13 -8.66 -5.06 -15.13
CA ALA A 13 -8.71 -6.21 -14.23
C ALA A 13 -10.12 -6.35 -13.65
N GLN A 14 -10.73 -7.53 -13.79
CA GLN A 14 -12.08 -7.79 -13.33
C GLN A 14 -12.09 -8.41 -11.94
N ALA A 15 -12.75 -7.75 -10.99
CA ALA A 15 -12.99 -8.26 -9.66
C ALA A 15 -14.09 -9.34 -9.66
N THR A 16 -14.12 -10.16 -8.61
CA THR A 16 -15.07 -11.28 -8.49
C THR A 16 -16.53 -10.85 -8.44
N ASP A 17 -16.80 -9.61 -8.08
CA ASP A 17 -18.13 -9.00 -8.08
C ASP A 17 -18.52 -8.35 -9.43
N GLY A 18 -17.70 -8.55 -10.48
CA GLY A 18 -17.93 -8.03 -11.82
C GLY A 18 -17.46 -6.59 -12.04
N PHE A 19 -16.92 -5.90 -11.02
CA PHE A 19 -16.39 -4.55 -11.19
C PHE A 19 -15.05 -4.59 -11.96
N THR A 20 -14.91 -3.71 -12.97
CA THR A 20 -13.69 -3.61 -13.77
C THR A 20 -12.81 -2.49 -13.23
N LEU A 21 -11.63 -2.86 -12.75
CA LEU A 21 -10.58 -1.93 -12.35
C LEU A 21 -9.76 -1.52 -13.55
N ARG A 22 -9.34 -0.27 -13.55
CA ARG A 22 -8.56 0.34 -14.61
C ARG A 22 -7.27 0.93 -14.08
N GLY A 23 -6.29 1.05 -14.97
CA GLY A 23 -4.97 1.58 -14.66
C GLY A 23 -4.03 1.42 -15.85
N PHE A 24 -2.74 1.15 -15.56
CA PHE A 24 -1.71 1.13 -16.59
C PHE A 24 -0.72 0.00 -16.34
N VAL A 25 -0.19 -0.54 -17.45
CA VAL A 25 0.81 -1.62 -17.46
C VAL A 25 2.01 -1.18 -18.28
N TRP A 26 3.19 -1.19 -17.69
CA TRP A 26 4.48 -1.11 -18.37
C TRP A 26 5.01 -2.53 -18.52
N ARG A 27 5.07 -3.03 -19.75
CA ARG A 27 5.48 -4.42 -20.04
C ARG A 27 6.63 -4.44 -21.02
N HIS A 28 7.66 -5.20 -20.72
CA HIS A 28 8.73 -5.50 -21.68
C HIS A 28 8.23 -6.47 -22.75
N ARG A 29 8.69 -6.27 -23.98
CA ARG A 29 8.30 -7.13 -25.13
C ARG A 29 8.76 -8.57 -24.96
N GLU A 30 9.97 -8.75 -24.41
CA GLU A 30 10.53 -10.06 -24.15
C GLU A 30 10.04 -10.59 -22.82
N ALA A 31 9.40 -11.76 -22.84
CA ALA A 31 8.99 -12.44 -21.62
C ALA A 31 10.22 -12.96 -20.86
N SER A 32 10.24 -12.80 -19.55
CA SER A 32 11.30 -13.35 -18.68
C SER A 32 10.69 -13.75 -17.34
N ARG A 33 10.87 -15.00 -16.94
CA ARG A 33 10.40 -15.48 -15.63
C ARG A 33 11.21 -14.90 -14.46
N GLU A 34 12.40 -14.40 -14.72
CA GLU A 34 13.27 -13.80 -13.70
C GLU A 34 12.96 -12.34 -13.45
N ARG A 35 12.26 -11.68 -14.39
CA ARG A 35 11.89 -10.27 -14.27
C ARG A 35 10.71 -10.13 -13.31
N PRO A 36 10.86 -9.40 -12.19
CA PRO A 36 9.73 -9.20 -11.29
C PRO A 36 8.69 -8.24 -11.89
N VAL A 37 7.43 -8.45 -11.48
CA VAL A 37 6.34 -7.50 -11.71
C VAL A 37 6.08 -6.73 -10.44
N VAL A 38 6.09 -5.41 -10.51
CA VAL A 38 5.79 -4.51 -9.38
C VAL A 38 4.37 -3.99 -9.51
N ILE A 39 3.53 -4.26 -8.51
CA ILE A 39 2.21 -3.63 -8.38
C ILE A 39 2.35 -2.41 -7.48
N ILE A 40 1.93 -1.23 -7.96
CA ILE A 40 1.94 0.01 -7.17
C ILE A 40 0.56 0.26 -6.58
N ASN A 41 0.46 0.20 -5.26
CA ASN A 41 -0.75 0.48 -4.48
C ASN A 41 -0.78 1.95 -4.04
N ALA A 42 -1.77 2.68 -4.52
CA ALA A 42 -1.93 4.10 -4.25
C ALA A 42 -2.34 4.41 -2.81
N ALA A 43 -2.09 5.65 -2.37
CA ALA A 43 -2.66 6.22 -1.16
C ALA A 43 -4.18 6.43 -1.29
N THR A 44 -4.87 6.67 -0.17
CA THR A 44 -6.31 6.95 -0.16
C THR A 44 -6.63 8.09 -1.13
N SER A 45 -7.52 7.80 -2.09
CA SER A 45 -8.05 8.79 -3.02
C SER A 45 -6.97 9.55 -3.82
N VAL A 46 -5.85 8.88 -4.08
CA VAL A 46 -4.80 9.34 -5.00
C VAL A 46 -4.88 8.49 -6.26
N ARG A 47 -4.84 9.13 -7.42
CA ARG A 47 -4.90 8.44 -8.72
C ARG A 47 -3.61 7.67 -9.00
N CYS A 48 -3.73 6.55 -9.65
CA CYS A 48 -2.57 5.74 -10.07
C CYS A 48 -1.62 6.51 -11.01
N ARG A 49 -2.13 7.46 -11.80
CA ARG A 49 -1.31 8.35 -12.65
C ARG A 49 -0.30 9.18 -11.88
N TYR A 50 -0.53 9.44 -10.60
CA TYR A 50 0.43 10.12 -9.73
C TYR A 50 1.78 9.39 -9.67
N TYR A 51 1.75 8.07 -9.75
CA TYR A 51 2.92 7.21 -9.67
C TYR A 51 3.56 6.89 -11.02
N SER A 52 3.07 7.46 -12.14
CA SER A 52 3.51 7.07 -13.49
C SER A 52 5.00 7.31 -13.75
N ARG A 53 5.58 8.37 -13.18
CA ARG A 53 7.03 8.65 -13.30
C ARG A 53 7.87 7.63 -12.54
N PHE A 54 7.44 7.27 -11.36
CA PHE A 54 8.08 6.22 -10.56
C PHE A 54 7.91 4.83 -11.21
N ALA A 55 6.75 4.53 -11.77
CA ALA A 55 6.51 3.31 -12.54
C ALA A 55 7.44 3.22 -13.77
N ALA A 56 7.56 4.32 -14.54
CA ALA A 56 8.48 4.39 -15.66
C ALA A 56 9.96 4.24 -15.23
N TYR A 57 10.33 4.77 -14.07
CA TYR A 57 11.66 4.58 -13.49
C TYR A 57 11.91 3.09 -13.21
N LEU A 58 11.03 2.40 -12.51
CA LEU A 58 11.16 0.96 -12.25
C LEU A 58 11.21 0.15 -13.55
N PHE A 59 10.38 0.51 -14.53
CA PHE A 59 10.39 -0.13 -15.85
C PHE A 59 11.74 0.02 -16.54
N ARG A 60 12.36 1.20 -16.58
CA ARG A 60 13.71 1.41 -17.13
C ARG A 60 14.79 0.60 -16.40
N HIS A 61 14.54 0.20 -15.15
CA HIS A 61 15.46 -0.62 -14.36
C HIS A 61 15.10 -2.12 -14.34
N GLY A 62 14.33 -2.58 -15.34
CA GLY A 62 14.14 -4.00 -15.60
C GLY A 62 12.97 -4.65 -14.89
N PHE A 63 11.99 -3.89 -14.39
CA PHE A 63 10.74 -4.44 -13.86
C PHE A 63 9.61 -4.31 -14.88
N ASP A 64 8.69 -5.25 -14.90
CA ASP A 64 7.35 -4.95 -15.39
C ASP A 64 6.56 -4.26 -14.27
N VAL A 65 5.69 -3.30 -14.62
CA VAL A 65 5.02 -2.49 -13.60
C VAL A 65 3.52 -2.38 -13.89
N VAL A 66 2.71 -2.51 -12.85
CA VAL A 66 1.26 -2.32 -12.90
C VAL A 66 0.85 -1.27 -11.90
N THR A 67 0.09 -0.29 -12.36
CA THR A 67 -0.60 0.69 -11.50
C THR A 67 -2.09 0.57 -11.70
N HIS A 68 -2.87 0.79 -10.66
CA HIS A 68 -4.33 0.72 -10.75
C HIS A 68 -5.00 1.75 -9.84
N ASP A 69 -6.19 2.16 -10.22
CA ASP A 69 -7.07 2.92 -9.34
C ASP A 69 -8.04 1.98 -8.64
N TYR A 70 -8.20 2.14 -7.34
CA TYR A 70 -9.25 1.46 -6.60
C TYR A 70 -10.63 1.90 -7.08
N ARG A 71 -11.66 1.04 -6.94
CA ARG A 71 -13.03 1.39 -7.28
C ARG A 71 -13.47 2.71 -6.67
N GLY A 72 -14.05 3.56 -7.47
CA GLY A 72 -14.48 4.90 -7.06
C GLY A 72 -13.45 6.00 -7.25
N ILE A 73 -12.21 5.67 -7.65
CA ILE A 73 -11.10 6.63 -7.84
C ILE A 73 -10.65 6.61 -9.30
N GLY A 74 -10.19 7.76 -9.80
CA GLY A 74 -9.50 7.95 -11.08
C GLY A 74 -10.12 7.23 -12.26
N GLU A 75 -9.37 6.33 -12.90
CA GLU A 75 -9.79 5.54 -14.07
C GLU A 75 -10.88 4.49 -13.71
N SER A 76 -10.98 4.10 -12.42
CA SER A 76 -11.98 3.16 -11.90
C SER A 76 -13.18 3.87 -11.26
N ARG A 77 -13.37 5.17 -11.55
CA ARG A 77 -14.47 5.96 -11.00
C ARG A 77 -15.75 5.77 -11.83
N PRO A 78 -16.90 5.46 -11.19
CA PRO A 78 -18.20 5.51 -11.86
C PRO A 78 -18.65 6.96 -12.12
N ALA A 79 -19.71 7.13 -12.91
CA ALA A 79 -20.27 8.44 -13.21
C ALA A 79 -20.68 9.22 -11.96
N THR A 80 -21.15 8.54 -10.92
CA THR A 80 -21.49 9.13 -9.61
C THR A 80 -20.99 8.28 -8.46
N LEU A 81 -20.58 8.92 -7.36
CA LEU A 81 -20.23 8.24 -6.11
C LEU A 81 -21.43 8.15 -5.13
N ARG A 82 -22.55 8.83 -5.42
CA ARG A 82 -23.75 8.69 -4.60
C ARG A 82 -24.34 7.29 -4.74
N GLY A 83 -24.50 6.59 -3.63
CA GLY A 83 -24.96 5.19 -3.64
C GLY A 83 -23.93 4.18 -4.11
N PHE A 84 -22.70 4.62 -4.46
CA PHE A 84 -21.65 3.70 -4.88
C PHE A 84 -20.95 3.08 -3.66
N GLU A 85 -20.91 1.75 -3.64
CA GLU A 85 -20.33 1.00 -2.54
C GLU A 85 -18.84 0.73 -2.78
N ALA A 86 -18.00 1.28 -1.91
CA ALA A 86 -16.57 1.02 -1.83
C ALA A 86 -16.07 1.25 -0.41
N SER A 87 -15.08 0.47 0.02
CA SER A 87 -14.51 0.53 1.36
C SER A 87 -13.03 0.12 1.31
N TRP A 88 -12.26 0.37 2.35
CA TRP A 88 -10.88 -0.14 2.43
C TRP A 88 -10.82 -1.67 2.36
N VAL A 89 -11.78 -2.34 2.99
CA VAL A 89 -11.87 -3.80 2.92
C VAL A 89 -12.11 -4.27 1.49
N SER A 90 -13.04 -3.64 0.75
CA SER A 90 -13.29 -4.01 -0.66
C SER A 90 -12.10 -3.63 -1.56
N TRP A 91 -11.40 -2.52 -1.30
CA TRP A 91 -10.19 -2.15 -2.03
C TRP A 91 -9.06 -3.20 -1.91
N GLY A 92 -8.91 -3.83 -0.74
CA GLY A 92 -7.95 -4.92 -0.60
C GLY A 92 -8.49 -6.25 -1.07
N ARG A 93 -9.68 -6.65 -0.57
CA ARG A 93 -10.25 -8.00 -0.78
C ARG A 93 -10.73 -8.25 -2.20
N LEU A 94 -11.19 -7.23 -2.89
CA LEU A 94 -11.74 -7.35 -4.25
C LEU A 94 -10.83 -6.69 -5.29
N ASP A 95 -10.40 -5.44 -5.06
CA ASP A 95 -9.70 -4.66 -6.08
C ASP A 95 -8.24 -5.09 -6.20
N PHE A 96 -7.49 -5.06 -5.09
CA PHE A 96 -6.10 -5.51 -5.14
C PHE A 96 -6.01 -7.01 -5.48
N GLU A 97 -6.92 -7.83 -4.97
CA GLU A 97 -7.03 -9.26 -5.36
C GLU A 97 -7.20 -9.42 -6.87
N ALA A 98 -8.08 -8.63 -7.49
CA ALA A 98 -8.29 -8.70 -8.94
C ALA A 98 -7.03 -8.33 -9.75
N VAL A 99 -6.31 -7.30 -9.30
CA VAL A 99 -5.04 -6.90 -9.92
C VAL A 99 -3.95 -7.95 -9.70
N LEU A 100 -3.87 -8.52 -8.50
CA LEU A 100 -2.92 -9.58 -8.17
C LEU A 100 -3.16 -10.83 -9.05
N ARG A 101 -4.42 -11.24 -9.20
CA ARG A 101 -4.80 -12.33 -10.09
C ARG A 101 -4.60 -12.01 -11.57
N TYR A 102 -4.79 -10.76 -11.98
CA TYR A 102 -4.44 -10.32 -13.33
C TYR A 102 -2.93 -10.49 -13.56
N VAL A 103 -2.09 -10.05 -12.63
CA VAL A 103 -0.63 -10.17 -12.74
C VAL A 103 -0.21 -11.64 -12.77
N GLU A 104 -0.71 -12.47 -11.88
CA GLU A 104 -0.42 -13.92 -11.83
C GLU A 104 -0.69 -14.61 -13.18
N ARG A 105 -1.83 -14.27 -13.82
CA ARG A 105 -2.20 -14.86 -15.12
C ARG A 105 -1.42 -14.28 -16.29
N SER A 106 -1.17 -12.97 -16.29
CA SER A 106 -0.61 -12.24 -17.43
C SER A 106 0.92 -12.23 -17.46
N PHE A 107 1.55 -12.47 -16.31
CA PHE A 107 3.01 -12.47 -16.11
C PHE A 107 3.46 -13.80 -15.48
N ARG A 108 3.09 -14.89 -16.12
CA ARG A 108 3.24 -16.26 -15.59
C ARG A 108 4.65 -16.58 -15.13
N GLY A 109 4.78 -16.93 -13.85
CA GLY A 109 6.03 -17.37 -13.25
C GLY A 109 7.00 -16.24 -12.89
N GLN A 110 6.63 -14.97 -13.12
CA GLN A 110 7.39 -13.82 -12.66
C GLN A 110 7.17 -13.57 -11.17
N PRO A 111 8.20 -13.18 -10.39
CA PRO A 111 8.05 -12.76 -9.01
C PRO A 111 7.15 -11.54 -8.90
N ILE A 112 6.24 -11.52 -7.92
CA ILE A 112 5.31 -10.41 -7.70
C ILE A 112 5.78 -9.59 -6.51
N TYR A 113 6.02 -8.31 -6.73
CA TYR A 113 6.43 -7.36 -5.70
C TYR A 113 5.38 -6.25 -5.55
N VAL A 114 5.33 -5.64 -4.38
CA VAL A 114 4.43 -4.53 -4.08
C VAL A 114 5.22 -3.31 -3.67
N VAL A 115 4.92 -2.19 -4.31
CA VAL A 115 5.25 -0.85 -3.82
C VAL A 115 3.95 -0.21 -3.34
N ALA A 116 3.93 0.28 -2.12
CA ALA A 116 2.71 0.82 -1.54
C ALA A 116 2.92 2.17 -0.87
N HIS A 117 1.97 3.06 -1.06
CA HIS A 117 1.95 4.38 -0.45
C HIS A 117 0.81 4.49 0.57
N SER A 118 1.13 4.98 1.77
CA SER A 118 0.12 5.28 2.79
C SER A 118 -0.78 4.07 3.08
N ILE A 119 -2.11 4.23 3.01
CA ILE A 119 -3.07 3.13 3.23
C ILE A 119 -2.85 1.94 2.29
N GLY A 120 -2.29 2.14 1.10
CA GLY A 120 -1.97 1.07 0.16
C GLY A 120 -1.10 -0.03 0.77
N GLY A 121 -0.22 0.34 1.75
CA GLY A 121 0.61 -0.60 2.50
C GLY A 121 -0.15 -1.40 3.56
N PHE A 122 -1.40 -1.10 3.80
CA PHE A 122 -2.29 -1.88 4.66
C PHE A 122 -3.26 -2.72 3.81
N LEU A 123 -3.78 -2.14 2.72
CA LEU A 123 -4.87 -2.73 1.95
C LEU A 123 -4.52 -4.08 1.33
N PHE A 124 -3.27 -4.29 0.88
CA PHE A 124 -2.88 -5.54 0.23
C PHE A 124 -2.99 -6.76 1.16
N GLY A 125 -2.94 -6.54 2.48
CA GLY A 125 -3.13 -7.60 3.48
C GLY A 125 -4.51 -8.25 3.44
N PHE A 126 -5.54 -7.54 2.98
CA PHE A 126 -6.91 -8.10 2.86
C PHE A 126 -7.08 -9.07 1.69
N ALA A 127 -6.18 -9.08 0.70
CA ALA A 127 -6.31 -9.93 -0.47
C ALA A 127 -6.17 -11.41 -0.11
N PRO A 128 -7.07 -12.30 -0.54
CA PRO A 128 -6.97 -13.74 -0.29
C PRO A 128 -5.68 -14.36 -0.83
N SER A 129 -5.11 -13.78 -1.88
CA SER A 129 -3.91 -14.28 -2.55
C SER A 129 -2.64 -13.50 -2.18
N ASN A 130 -2.65 -12.74 -1.09
CA ASN A 130 -1.52 -11.92 -0.66
C ASN A 130 -0.21 -12.72 -0.43
N HIS A 131 -0.30 -14.04 -0.20
CA HIS A 131 0.82 -14.96 -0.10
C HIS A 131 1.66 -15.06 -1.40
N LEU A 132 1.12 -14.62 -2.55
CA LEU A 132 1.85 -14.56 -3.82
C LEU A 132 2.87 -13.41 -3.87
N VAL A 133 2.73 -12.42 -2.99
CA VAL A 133 3.67 -11.31 -2.89
C VAL A 133 4.97 -11.78 -2.27
N GLN A 134 6.10 -11.48 -2.92
CA GLN A 134 7.41 -11.98 -2.50
C GLN A 134 8.31 -10.88 -1.93
N ARG A 135 8.02 -9.60 -2.18
CA ARG A 135 8.76 -8.46 -1.63
C ARG A 135 7.89 -7.22 -1.57
N VAL A 136 8.03 -6.45 -0.49
CA VAL A 136 7.22 -5.26 -0.26
C VAL A 136 8.11 -4.06 0.06
N PHE A 137 7.82 -2.93 -0.60
CA PHE A 137 8.32 -1.61 -0.23
C PHE A 137 7.13 -0.72 0.13
N THR A 138 7.22 0.00 1.24
CA THR A 138 6.17 0.95 1.60
C THR A 138 6.74 2.33 1.91
N MET A 139 6.03 3.38 1.49
CA MET A 139 6.30 4.76 1.87
C MET A 139 5.14 5.32 2.69
N GLY A 140 5.41 5.75 3.92
CA GLY A 140 4.43 6.38 4.80
C GLY A 140 3.21 5.51 5.11
N ALA A 141 3.35 4.16 5.12
CA ALA A 141 2.22 3.23 5.26
C ALA A 141 1.59 3.29 6.65
N GLN A 142 0.31 3.68 6.74
CA GLN A 142 -0.37 3.85 8.02
C GLN A 142 -1.91 3.75 7.88
N ILE A 143 -2.59 3.48 8.99
CA ILE A 143 -4.06 3.27 9.08
C ILE A 143 -4.81 4.46 9.68
N ALA A 144 -4.20 5.64 9.71
CA ALA A 144 -4.79 6.90 10.20
C ALA A 144 -5.35 6.84 11.65
N TYR A 145 -4.67 6.13 12.55
CA TYR A 145 -5.08 6.15 13.95
C TYR A 145 -4.63 7.46 14.61
N TRP A 146 -5.59 8.33 14.94
CA TRP A 146 -5.33 9.70 15.38
C TRP A 146 -4.43 9.83 16.62
N ARG A 147 -4.35 8.80 17.49
CA ARG A 147 -3.49 8.82 18.68
C ARG A 147 -2.02 8.54 18.39
N ASP A 148 -1.68 8.05 17.20
CA ASP A 148 -0.30 7.82 16.78
C ASP A 148 0.44 9.11 16.38
N HIS A 149 -0.30 10.22 16.33
CA HIS A 149 0.22 11.55 15.98
C HIS A 149 0.64 12.36 17.23
N PRO A 150 1.48 13.40 17.07
CA PRO A 150 1.85 14.32 18.15
C PRO A 150 0.60 14.91 18.85
N ARG A 151 0.73 15.17 20.15
CA ARG A 151 -0.43 15.59 20.97
C ARG A 151 -1.10 16.85 20.44
N GLU A 152 -0.33 17.80 19.91
CA GLU A 152 -0.76 19.08 19.34
C GLU A 152 -1.67 18.89 18.11
N GLN A 153 -1.46 17.81 17.37
CA GLN A 153 -2.22 17.52 16.14
C GLN A 153 -3.46 16.66 16.40
N ARG A 154 -3.53 15.94 17.52
CA ARG A 154 -4.57 14.93 17.79
C ARG A 154 -5.98 15.49 17.72
N ALA A 155 -6.22 16.65 18.31
CA ALA A 155 -7.55 17.29 18.29
C ALA A 155 -7.98 17.67 16.87
N LYS A 156 -7.07 18.27 16.08
CA LYS A 156 -7.28 18.63 14.67
C LYS A 156 -7.58 17.40 13.82
N LEU A 157 -6.78 16.33 13.95
CA LEU A 157 -6.97 15.10 13.18
C LEU A 157 -8.23 14.36 13.58
N PHE A 158 -8.55 14.31 14.88
CA PHE A 158 -9.78 13.73 15.36
C PHE A 158 -11.01 14.46 14.79
N LEU A 159 -11.02 15.79 14.89
CA LEU A 159 -12.10 16.61 14.32
C LEU A 159 -12.24 16.37 12.81
N LYS A 160 -11.12 16.40 12.08
CA LYS A 160 -11.10 16.20 10.63
C LYS A 160 -11.64 14.82 10.24
N TRP A 161 -11.11 13.74 10.81
CA TRP A 161 -11.39 12.37 10.37
C TRP A 161 -12.64 11.76 10.98
N HIS A 162 -13.02 12.18 12.19
CA HIS A 162 -14.13 11.55 12.91
C HIS A 162 -15.41 12.41 12.96
N ILE A 163 -15.32 13.70 12.63
CA ILE A 163 -16.47 14.61 12.64
C ILE A 163 -16.69 15.21 11.24
N VAL A 164 -15.74 16.01 10.72
CA VAL A 164 -15.95 16.78 9.48
C VAL A 164 -16.13 15.88 8.26
N MET A 165 -15.20 14.92 8.04
CA MET A 165 -15.30 14.01 6.90
C MET A 165 -16.59 13.18 6.93
N PRO A 166 -16.97 12.51 8.03
CA PRO A 166 -18.25 11.79 8.12
C PRO A 166 -19.48 12.65 7.90
N LEU A 167 -19.51 13.86 8.48
CA LEU A 167 -20.65 14.78 8.34
C LEU A 167 -20.86 15.20 6.89
N LEU A 168 -19.81 15.68 6.22
CA LEU A 168 -19.87 16.04 4.80
C LEU A 168 -20.26 14.84 3.93
N THR A 169 -19.74 13.66 4.26
CA THR A 169 -20.07 12.42 3.55
C THR A 169 -21.52 12.02 3.74
N ALA A 170 -22.10 12.20 4.93
CA ALA A 170 -23.50 11.91 5.20
C ALA A 170 -24.43 12.83 4.40
N LEU A 171 -24.08 14.10 4.31
CA LEU A 171 -24.87 15.12 3.58
C LEU A 171 -24.81 14.92 2.05
N LEU A 172 -23.64 14.57 1.51
CA LEU A 172 -23.43 14.53 0.07
C LEU A 172 -23.48 13.12 -0.54
N GLY A 173 -23.42 12.07 0.30
CA GLY A 173 -23.33 10.68 -0.13
C GLY A 173 -21.91 10.21 -0.46
N TYR A 174 -20.93 11.12 -0.45
CA TYR A 174 -19.50 10.88 -0.63
C TYR A 174 -18.71 12.04 -0.01
N PHE A 175 -17.42 11.88 0.25
CA PHE A 175 -16.58 12.98 0.71
C PHE A 175 -16.04 13.78 -0.48
N PRO A 176 -16.33 15.11 -0.56
CA PRO A 176 -16.00 15.94 -1.72
C PRO A 176 -14.55 16.45 -1.68
N GLY A 177 -13.58 15.53 -1.59
CA GLY A 177 -12.16 15.85 -1.41
C GLY A 177 -11.61 16.77 -2.49
N LYS A 178 -12.02 16.55 -3.74
CA LYS A 178 -11.58 17.36 -4.88
C LYS A 178 -12.00 18.83 -4.75
N LYS A 179 -13.24 19.11 -4.32
CA LYS A 179 -13.72 20.48 -4.09
C LYS A 179 -13.01 21.18 -2.94
N LEU A 180 -12.51 20.40 -1.97
CA LEU A 180 -11.78 20.90 -0.80
C LEU A 180 -10.27 21.03 -1.03
N GLY A 181 -9.76 20.63 -2.21
CA GLY A 181 -8.33 20.64 -2.51
C GLY A 181 -7.50 19.66 -1.68
N TRP A 182 -8.13 18.60 -1.13
CA TRP A 182 -7.42 17.64 -0.28
C TRP A 182 -6.95 16.42 -1.05
N LEU A 183 -7.91 15.70 -1.67
CA LEU A 183 -7.69 14.42 -2.38
C LEU A 183 -8.74 14.33 -3.49
N GLU A 184 -8.82 13.22 -4.22
CA GLU A 184 -9.99 12.92 -5.05
C GLU A 184 -11.24 12.75 -4.17
N ASP A 185 -12.43 12.86 -4.77
CA ASP A 185 -13.67 12.55 -4.07
C ASP A 185 -13.65 11.11 -3.58
N THR A 186 -14.05 10.88 -2.34
CA THR A 186 -13.89 9.59 -1.67
C THR A 186 -15.23 8.93 -1.41
N PRO A 187 -15.43 7.65 -1.78
CA PRO A 187 -16.65 6.91 -1.51
C PRO A 187 -17.01 6.86 -0.02
N LYS A 188 -18.31 6.84 0.30
CA LYS A 188 -18.83 6.85 1.67
C LYS A 188 -18.26 5.72 2.54
N GLY A 189 -18.19 4.50 2.02
CA GLY A 189 -17.69 3.36 2.79
C GLY A 189 -16.19 3.46 3.10
N VAL A 190 -15.40 4.14 2.27
CA VAL A 190 -13.97 4.42 2.54
C VAL A 190 -13.84 5.38 3.74
N VAL A 191 -14.65 6.44 3.81
CA VAL A 191 -14.67 7.36 4.97
C VAL A 191 -15.12 6.63 6.25
N ARG A 192 -16.09 5.72 6.13
CA ARG A 192 -16.53 4.87 7.25
C ARG A 192 -15.39 3.99 7.76
N ASP A 193 -14.64 3.34 6.87
CA ASP A 193 -13.53 2.48 7.25
C ASP A 193 -12.36 3.31 7.81
N TRP A 194 -12.05 4.47 7.22
CA TRP A 194 -11.07 5.39 7.78
C TRP A 194 -11.36 5.71 9.26
N ARG A 195 -12.62 6.10 9.55
CA ARG A 195 -13.06 6.36 10.93
C ARG A 195 -12.96 5.11 11.81
N ARG A 196 -13.34 3.94 11.29
CA ARG A 196 -13.41 2.67 12.00
C ARG A 196 -12.04 2.12 12.38
N PHE A 197 -11.13 2.03 11.42
CA PHE A 197 -9.76 1.60 11.65
C PHE A 197 -8.93 2.65 12.38
N GLY A 198 -9.18 3.92 12.13
CA GLY A 198 -8.53 5.06 12.78
C GLY A 198 -8.94 5.31 14.22
N SER A 199 -9.75 4.44 14.83
CA SER A 199 -10.22 4.54 16.22
C SER A 199 -10.29 3.17 16.90
N ARG A 200 -10.64 3.15 18.20
CA ARG A 200 -10.96 1.92 18.96
C ARG A 200 -12.44 1.50 18.82
N ALA A 201 -13.17 2.00 17.82
CA ALA A 201 -14.59 1.72 17.66
C ALA A 201 -14.89 0.28 17.20
N MET A 202 -13.89 -0.42 16.66
CA MET A 202 -14.02 -1.80 16.23
C MET A 202 -13.79 -2.75 17.42
N LYS A 203 -14.70 -3.73 17.59
CA LYS A 203 -14.52 -4.79 18.59
C LYS A 203 -13.32 -5.66 18.22
N ASP A 204 -12.59 -6.16 19.21
CA ASP A 204 -11.37 -6.94 18.99
C ASP A 204 -11.65 -8.18 18.14
N ALA A 205 -12.70 -8.94 18.42
CA ALA A 205 -13.07 -10.13 17.63
C ALA A 205 -13.33 -9.80 16.14
N GLU A 206 -14.00 -8.70 15.85
CA GLU A 206 -14.24 -8.23 14.49
C GLU A 206 -12.93 -7.81 13.81
N ARG A 207 -12.05 -7.12 14.55
CA ARG A 207 -10.73 -6.73 14.06
C ARG A 207 -9.88 -7.94 13.74
N TYR A 208 -9.84 -8.94 14.62
CA TYR A 208 -9.11 -10.20 14.39
C TYR A 208 -9.61 -10.91 13.13
N ALA A 209 -10.92 -11.07 12.96
CA ALA A 209 -11.50 -11.71 11.79
C ALA A 209 -11.20 -10.95 10.47
N LEU A 210 -11.13 -9.61 10.51
CA LEU A 210 -10.77 -8.82 9.34
C LEU A 210 -9.28 -8.89 9.00
N LEU A 211 -8.40 -9.03 10.00
CA LEU A 211 -6.95 -9.06 9.82
C LEU A 211 -6.38 -10.47 9.69
N GLU A 212 -7.19 -11.50 9.83
CA GLU A 212 -6.76 -12.89 9.67
C GLU A 212 -5.96 -13.14 8.37
N PRO A 213 -6.39 -12.64 7.18
CA PRO A 213 -5.64 -12.86 5.95
C PRO A 213 -4.22 -12.27 5.94
N PHE A 214 -3.96 -11.26 6.79
CA PHE A 214 -2.63 -10.61 6.87
C PHE A 214 -1.51 -11.55 7.31
N ALA A 215 -1.84 -12.61 8.02
CA ALA A 215 -0.88 -13.65 8.39
C ALA A 215 -0.35 -14.44 7.18
N GLY A 216 -1.05 -14.39 6.04
CA GLY A 216 -0.59 -14.99 4.79
C GLY A 216 0.59 -14.26 4.15
N VAL A 217 0.82 -12.99 4.51
CA VAL A 217 1.96 -12.22 3.99
C VAL A 217 3.23 -12.63 4.73
N THR A 218 4.13 -13.29 4.00
CA THR A 218 5.46 -13.69 4.49
C THR A 218 6.60 -12.91 3.82
N ALA A 219 6.26 -12.07 2.86
CA ALA A 219 7.21 -11.26 2.11
C ALA A 219 7.98 -10.29 3.02
N PRO A 220 9.31 -10.16 2.88
CA PRO A 220 10.06 -9.15 3.60
C PRO A 220 9.64 -7.74 3.15
N THR A 221 9.48 -6.85 4.14
CA THR A 221 8.99 -5.49 3.96
C THR A 221 10.06 -4.47 4.34
N LEU A 222 10.38 -3.54 3.42
CA LEU A 222 11.07 -2.30 3.74
C LEU A 222 10.02 -1.18 3.87
N ALA A 223 9.85 -0.68 5.09
CA ALA A 223 9.00 0.47 5.35
C ALA A 223 9.87 1.74 5.44
N VAL A 224 9.52 2.75 4.65
CA VAL A 224 10.17 4.06 4.68
C VAL A 224 9.18 5.09 5.24
N SER A 225 9.67 5.93 6.14
CA SER A 225 8.97 7.13 6.59
C SER A 225 9.91 8.33 6.59
N VAL A 226 9.36 9.54 6.55
CA VAL A 226 10.16 10.77 6.57
C VAL A 226 9.81 11.61 7.79
N THR A 227 10.76 12.41 8.27
CA THR A 227 10.62 13.13 9.55
C THR A 227 9.59 14.26 9.49
N ASP A 228 9.38 14.82 8.31
CA ASP A 228 8.43 15.91 8.02
C ASP A 228 7.05 15.41 7.48
N ASP A 229 6.79 14.10 7.53
CA ASP A 229 5.48 13.52 7.23
C ASP A 229 4.59 13.57 8.48
N GLU A 230 3.54 14.40 8.44
CA GLU A 230 2.57 14.52 9.54
C GLU A 230 1.76 13.24 9.76
N PHE A 231 1.66 12.33 8.75
CA PHE A 231 0.88 11.10 8.83
C PHE A 231 1.74 9.87 9.11
N GLY A 232 2.93 9.79 8.51
CA GLY A 232 3.86 8.66 8.62
C GLY A 232 4.74 8.72 9.86
N THR A 233 4.15 8.88 11.05
CA THR A 233 4.89 8.86 12.32
C THR A 233 5.42 7.46 12.64
N ILE A 234 6.47 7.35 13.45
CA ILE A 234 7.00 6.03 13.87
C ILE A 234 5.88 5.14 14.45
N PRO A 235 5.05 5.61 15.42
CA PRO A 235 3.98 4.77 15.95
C PRO A 235 2.95 4.34 14.88
N ALA A 236 2.66 5.20 13.90
CA ALA A 236 1.70 4.88 12.84
C ALA A 236 2.22 3.79 11.89
N ILE A 237 3.51 3.88 11.50
CA ILE A 237 4.17 2.86 10.68
C ILE A 237 4.24 1.53 11.45
N GLU A 238 4.74 1.54 12.70
CA GLU A 238 4.87 0.32 13.51
C GLU A 238 3.52 -0.37 13.77
N ARG A 239 2.45 0.41 13.96
CA ARG A 239 1.08 -0.13 14.06
C ARG A 239 0.68 -0.87 12.79
N THR A 240 0.99 -0.33 11.62
CA THR A 240 0.66 -0.95 10.35
C THR A 240 1.49 -2.22 10.14
N LEU A 241 2.78 -2.17 10.40
CA LEU A 241 3.66 -3.33 10.33
C LEU A 241 3.23 -4.44 11.29
N SER A 242 2.69 -4.10 12.48
CA SER A 242 2.21 -5.10 13.44
C SER A 242 0.99 -5.90 12.96
N CYS A 243 0.30 -5.44 11.92
CA CYS A 243 -0.79 -6.19 11.29
C CYS A 243 -0.30 -7.39 10.46
N PHE A 244 1.00 -7.44 10.12
CA PHE A 244 1.63 -8.48 9.30
C PHE A 244 2.57 -9.35 10.14
N PRO A 245 2.05 -10.28 10.94
CA PRO A 245 2.84 -10.99 11.97
C PRO A 245 3.96 -11.85 11.39
N ASN A 246 3.80 -12.36 10.17
CA ASN A 246 4.74 -13.27 9.51
C ASN A 246 5.69 -12.59 8.52
N SER A 247 5.57 -11.26 8.32
CA SER A 247 6.42 -10.48 7.43
C SER A 247 7.63 -9.92 8.20
N PRO A 248 8.87 -10.32 7.86
CA PRO A 248 10.05 -9.61 8.33
C PRO A 248 10.00 -8.16 7.86
N ALA A 249 10.34 -7.22 8.73
CA ALA A 249 10.21 -5.80 8.39
C ALA A 249 11.40 -4.98 8.89
N THR A 250 11.87 -4.08 8.04
CA THR A 250 12.84 -3.04 8.39
C THR A 250 12.18 -1.68 8.21
N HIS A 251 12.25 -0.81 9.21
CA HIS A 251 11.72 0.54 9.15
C HIS A 251 12.88 1.54 9.08
N LEU A 252 13.04 2.17 7.91
CA LEU A 252 14.00 3.23 7.64
C LEU A 252 13.32 4.59 7.76
N ARG A 253 13.86 5.50 8.58
CA ARG A 253 13.38 6.87 8.70
C ARG A 253 14.37 7.85 8.13
N ILE A 254 13.92 8.72 7.23
CA ILE A 254 14.73 9.65 6.46
C ILE A 254 14.34 11.08 6.86
N SER A 255 15.33 11.94 7.06
CA SER A 255 15.07 13.38 7.20
C SER A 255 15.35 14.10 5.87
N PRO A 256 14.63 15.18 5.54
CA PRO A 256 14.91 15.98 4.34
C PRO A 256 16.36 16.47 4.29
N GLU A 257 16.93 16.84 5.44
CA GLU A 257 18.31 17.33 5.57
C GLU A 257 19.33 16.27 5.15
N SER A 258 19.05 14.97 5.43
CA SER A 258 19.96 13.87 5.08
C SER A 258 20.17 13.69 3.58
N ILE A 259 19.31 14.30 2.76
CA ILE A 259 19.37 14.29 1.29
C ILE A 259 19.55 15.73 0.73
N GLY A 260 19.85 16.72 1.56
CA GLY A 260 20.03 18.12 1.14
C GLY A 260 18.77 18.76 0.57
N ARG A 261 17.59 18.40 1.08
CA ARG A 261 16.30 18.95 0.65
C ARG A 261 15.60 19.67 1.81
N PRO A 262 14.78 20.70 1.54
CA PRO A 262 14.03 21.40 2.57
C PRO A 262 12.81 20.61 3.04
N ASP A 263 12.23 19.80 2.17
CA ASP A 263 11.03 19.02 2.43
C ASP A 263 11.00 17.69 1.63
N ILE A 264 10.24 16.70 2.14
CA ILE A 264 9.80 15.49 1.43
C ILE A 264 8.29 15.35 1.64
N GLY A 265 7.82 15.32 2.90
CA GLY A 265 6.42 15.15 3.27
C GLY A 265 5.81 13.82 2.84
N HIS A 266 4.48 13.70 3.05
CA HIS A 266 3.78 12.44 2.83
C HIS A 266 3.75 11.97 1.37
N PHE A 267 3.63 12.90 0.42
CA PHE A 267 3.35 12.58 -0.98
C PHE A 267 4.57 12.65 -1.90
N ALA A 268 5.46 13.61 -1.70
CA ALA A 268 6.42 13.98 -2.71
C ALA A 268 7.52 12.95 -2.99
N PHE A 269 7.70 11.92 -2.14
CA PHE A 269 8.65 10.83 -2.38
C PHE A 269 8.56 10.28 -3.81
N PHE A 270 7.35 10.15 -4.38
CA PHE A 270 7.12 9.64 -5.73
C PHE A 270 7.23 10.69 -6.83
N HIS A 271 7.63 11.92 -6.49
CA HIS A 271 7.88 13.00 -7.46
C HIS A 271 9.26 12.85 -8.07
N ASP A 272 9.40 13.14 -9.36
CA ASP A 272 10.67 13.00 -10.12
C ASP A 272 11.85 13.79 -9.52
N ARG A 273 11.59 14.90 -8.82
CA ARG A 273 12.64 15.64 -8.08
C ARG A 273 13.37 14.79 -7.03
N PHE A 274 12.80 13.65 -6.66
CA PHE A 274 13.37 12.70 -5.71
C PHE A 274 13.92 11.43 -6.38
N GLU A 275 13.92 11.35 -7.72
CA GLU A 275 14.47 10.21 -8.45
C GLU A 275 15.91 9.94 -8.02
N GLN A 276 16.78 10.95 -8.12
CA GLN A 276 18.19 10.79 -7.80
C GLN A 276 18.47 10.56 -6.31
N PRO A 277 17.88 11.30 -5.35
CA PRO A 277 18.24 11.13 -3.94
C PRO A 277 17.53 9.99 -3.20
N LEU A 278 16.35 9.52 -3.68
CA LEU A 278 15.55 8.56 -2.90
C LEU A 278 15.19 7.28 -3.64
N TRP A 279 15.00 7.29 -4.98
CA TRP A 279 14.46 6.11 -5.66
C TRP A 279 15.43 4.95 -5.78
N GLN A 280 16.70 5.18 -5.51
CA GLN A 280 17.69 4.11 -5.36
C GLN A 280 17.36 3.17 -4.17
N ILE A 281 16.66 3.68 -3.13
CA ILE A 281 16.28 2.88 -1.95
C ILE A 281 15.31 1.76 -2.33
N PRO A 282 14.11 2.06 -2.89
CA PRO A 282 13.22 1.01 -3.37
C PRO A 282 13.83 0.16 -4.49
N LEU A 283 14.66 0.73 -5.35
CA LEU A 283 15.31 -0.01 -6.43
C LEU A 283 16.21 -1.13 -5.88
N GLU A 284 17.20 -0.80 -5.02
CA GLU A 284 18.09 -1.79 -4.39
C GLU A 284 17.31 -2.82 -3.55
N TRP A 285 16.28 -2.36 -2.85
CA TRP A 285 15.43 -3.26 -2.09
C TRP A 285 14.68 -4.24 -3.00
N LEU A 286 14.06 -3.75 -4.06
CA LEU A 286 13.29 -4.60 -4.99
C LEU A 286 14.20 -5.54 -5.80
N GLN A 287 15.41 -5.12 -6.19
CA GLN A 287 16.36 -5.97 -6.92
C GLN A 287 17.05 -6.99 -6.02
N HIS A 288 17.53 -6.56 -4.86
CA HIS A 288 18.50 -7.31 -4.07
C HIS A 288 18.05 -7.65 -2.64
N GLY A 289 16.93 -7.12 -2.15
CA GLY A 289 16.44 -7.31 -0.78
C GLY A 289 17.31 -6.66 0.29
N ARG A 290 18.04 -5.61 -0.07
CA ARG A 290 18.93 -4.88 0.85
C ARG A 290 18.80 -3.37 0.64
N LEU A 291 19.27 -2.60 1.63
CA LEU A 291 19.43 -1.16 1.49
C LEU A 291 20.69 -0.83 0.67
N PRO A 292 20.72 0.32 -0.05
CA PRO A 292 21.95 0.87 -0.60
C PRO A 292 23.00 1.04 0.51
N LYS A 293 24.31 0.87 0.18
CA LYS A 293 25.39 1.04 1.16
C LYS A 293 25.40 2.43 1.84
N ALA A 294 25.01 3.45 1.11
CA ALA A 294 24.91 4.83 1.58
C ALA A 294 23.44 5.28 1.67
N ALA A 295 22.54 4.42 2.14
CA ALA A 295 21.14 4.80 2.31
C ALA A 295 21.04 5.98 3.28
N PRO A 296 20.36 7.09 2.90
CA PRO A 296 20.11 8.18 3.83
C PRO A 296 19.14 7.73 4.92
N GLY A 297 19.29 8.29 6.12
CA GLY A 297 18.38 8.02 7.24
C GLY A 297 18.88 6.99 8.24
N VAL A 298 17.98 6.58 9.13
CA VAL A 298 18.27 5.72 10.28
C VAL A 298 17.28 4.56 10.32
N ILE A 299 17.76 3.35 10.58
CA ILE A 299 16.89 2.22 10.88
C ILE A 299 16.33 2.40 12.29
N VAL A 300 15.02 2.59 12.41
CA VAL A 300 14.34 2.82 13.70
C VAL A 300 13.73 1.55 14.28
N ALA A 301 13.46 0.54 13.44
CA ALA A 301 13.02 -0.78 13.86
C ALA A 301 13.41 -1.84 12.82
N SER A 302 13.70 -3.04 13.31
CA SER A 302 13.87 -4.23 12.47
C SER A 302 13.26 -5.43 13.19
N ARG A 303 12.42 -6.19 12.47
CA ARG A 303 11.80 -7.44 12.93
C ARG A 303 12.20 -8.57 12.03
N GLU A 304 12.76 -9.61 12.61
CA GLU A 304 12.93 -10.88 11.93
C GLU A 304 11.60 -11.66 11.94
N ARG A 305 11.50 -12.65 11.07
CA ARG A 305 10.38 -13.57 11.04
C ARG A 305 10.30 -14.28 12.40
N THR A 306 9.20 -14.16 13.12
CA THR A 306 8.95 -14.97 14.30
C THR A 306 8.85 -16.42 13.81
N ALA A 307 9.82 -17.27 14.18
CA ALA A 307 9.73 -18.68 13.88
C ALA A 307 8.44 -19.19 14.53
N LEU A 308 7.48 -19.62 13.72
CA LEU A 308 6.31 -20.31 14.25
C LEU A 308 6.84 -21.54 15.01
N PRO A 309 6.41 -21.78 16.26
CA PRO A 309 6.74 -23.03 16.91
C PRO A 309 6.26 -24.15 15.98
N VAL A 310 7.18 -25.01 15.56
CA VAL A 310 6.86 -26.23 14.82
C VAL A 310 5.88 -26.98 15.72
N ALA A 311 4.64 -27.13 15.27
CA ALA A 311 3.66 -27.93 15.96
C ALA A 311 4.27 -29.32 16.09
N SER A 312 4.62 -29.73 17.32
CA SER A 312 5.06 -31.08 17.59
C SER A 312 3.96 -32.04 17.10
N PRO A 313 4.28 -33.08 16.33
CA PRO A 313 3.28 -34.04 15.92
C PRO A 313 2.64 -34.59 17.21
N ILE A 314 1.32 -34.49 17.31
CA ILE A 314 0.52 -35.12 18.34
C ILE A 314 0.89 -36.60 18.27
N ALA A 315 1.57 -37.09 19.30
CA ALA A 315 1.84 -38.52 19.49
C ALA A 315 0.48 -39.25 19.44
N ALA A 316 0.30 -40.08 18.43
CA ALA A 316 -0.81 -41.00 18.39
C ALA A 316 -0.76 -41.81 19.68
N ALA A 317 -1.75 -41.64 20.55
CA ALA A 317 -1.94 -42.51 21.71
C ALA A 317 -2.33 -43.87 21.14
N GLU A 318 -1.38 -44.80 21.14
CA GLU A 318 -1.66 -46.23 21.05
C GLU A 318 -2.50 -46.59 22.27
N GLY A 319 -3.76 -46.89 22.05
CA GLY A 319 -4.66 -47.50 23.01
C GLY A 319 -4.44 -49.00 22.95
N ASP A 320 -3.72 -49.49 23.91
CA ASP A 320 -3.78 -50.91 24.31
C ASP A 320 -4.99 -51.09 25.25
N GLY A 321 -5.79 -52.15 24.98
CA GLY A 321 -6.77 -52.69 25.92
C GLY A 321 -8.07 -53.11 25.24
#